data_e18c7d78eb25165e8660001d907845eb
#
_entry.id   e18c7d78eb25165e8660001d907845eb
#
_cell.length_a   1.000
_cell.length_b   1.000
_cell.length_c   1.000
_cell.angle_alpha   90.00
_cell.angle_beta   90.00
_cell.angle_gamma   90.00
#
_symmetry.space_group_name_H-M   'P 1'
#
loop_
_entity.id
_entity.type
_entity.pdbx_description
1 polymer ?
#
loop_
_entity_poly.entity_id
_entity_poly.type
_entity_poly.pdbx_seq_one_letter_code
_entity_poly.pdbx_strand_id
1 'polypeptide(L)'
;MVTIAHVTTKYIEERPFLQEALVRGIINYGALADLILPTLQTELKKEVKHAAVMMALRRLAEKLEQKFSGEKTIKGSLINLAVQSNLFEMTVLKTPETLAALKDIYKLADFDKGDTLTITQGSHEITLIANKQLAGRIEQIFEKQGNRIKKKVRNVASLTVKIPPEAIDIPGFYYTILRALAWNNVNLVEVVSTFTELILIMYEDDVMRGYTVLQELVRK
;
A
#
# COMPACT_ATOMS: atom_id res chain seq x y z
N MET A 1 -6.45 -36.40 8.37
CA MET A 1 -7.88 -36.28 7.90
C MET A 1 -8.20 -34.78 7.79
N VAL A 2 -8.67 -34.33 6.64
CA VAL A 2 -9.07 -32.92 6.46
C VAL A 2 -10.37 -32.68 7.22
N THR A 3 -10.40 -31.66 8.07
CA THR A 3 -11.54 -31.33 8.94
C THR A 3 -12.19 -30.02 8.52
N ILE A 4 -13.44 -29.79 8.97
CA ILE A 4 -14.15 -28.52 8.77
C ILE A 4 -13.29 -27.36 9.27
N ALA A 5 -12.70 -27.48 10.47
CA ALA A 5 -11.84 -26.45 11.04
C ALA A 5 -10.62 -26.15 10.16
N HIS A 6 -9.97 -27.17 9.60
CA HIS A 6 -8.80 -27.01 8.73
C HIS A 6 -9.15 -26.25 7.45
N VAL A 7 -10.24 -26.65 6.75
CA VAL A 7 -10.65 -25.97 5.52
C VAL A 7 -11.12 -24.55 5.78
N THR A 8 -11.88 -24.34 6.89
CA THR A 8 -12.29 -23.00 7.31
C THR A 8 -11.07 -22.09 7.58
N THR A 9 -10.07 -22.60 8.32
CA THR A 9 -8.85 -21.86 8.61
C THR A 9 -8.13 -21.48 7.34
N LYS A 10 -7.88 -22.45 6.45
CA LYS A 10 -7.23 -22.21 5.15
C LYS A 10 -7.96 -21.15 4.32
N TYR A 11 -9.29 -21.28 4.21
CA TYR A 11 -10.10 -20.32 3.46
C TYR A 11 -9.97 -18.89 3.97
N ILE A 12 -9.93 -18.72 5.29
CA ILE A 12 -9.81 -17.42 5.94
C ILE A 12 -8.36 -16.90 5.85
N GLU A 13 -7.34 -17.75 6.04
CA GLU A 13 -5.92 -17.36 5.97
C GLU A 13 -5.50 -16.87 4.58
N GLU A 14 -6.11 -17.39 3.53
CA GLU A 14 -5.92 -16.91 2.16
C GLU A 14 -6.59 -15.55 1.87
N ARG A 15 -7.37 -15.00 2.85
CA ARG A 15 -8.17 -13.76 2.68
C ARG A 15 -7.96 -12.79 3.83
N PRO A 16 -6.91 -11.96 3.77
CA PRO A 16 -6.53 -11.06 4.87
C PRO A 16 -7.66 -10.16 5.39
N PHE A 17 -8.54 -9.69 4.50
CA PHE A 17 -9.69 -8.87 4.91
C PHE A 17 -10.70 -9.63 5.80
N LEU A 18 -10.90 -10.91 5.53
CA LEU A 18 -11.78 -11.75 6.37
C LEU A 18 -11.14 -12.04 7.73
N GLN A 19 -9.82 -12.26 7.76
CA GLN A 19 -9.10 -12.41 9.03
C GLN A 19 -9.29 -11.15 9.89
N GLU A 20 -9.07 -9.97 9.32
CA GLU A 20 -9.24 -8.73 10.06
C GLU A 20 -10.67 -8.50 10.54
N ALA A 21 -11.65 -8.74 9.68
CA ALA A 21 -13.06 -8.58 10.02
C ALA A 21 -13.49 -9.53 11.18
N LEU A 22 -12.92 -10.75 11.20
CA LEU A 22 -13.11 -11.70 12.30
C LEU A 22 -12.48 -11.19 13.60
N VAL A 23 -11.22 -10.75 13.56
CA VAL A 23 -10.49 -10.22 14.72
C VAL A 23 -11.17 -8.98 15.31
N ARG A 24 -11.70 -8.11 14.45
CA ARG A 24 -12.43 -6.90 14.88
C ARG A 24 -13.86 -7.16 15.34
N GLY A 25 -14.37 -8.38 15.18
CA GLY A 25 -15.75 -8.73 15.54
C GLY A 25 -16.82 -8.02 14.70
N ILE A 26 -16.49 -7.52 13.51
CA ILE A 26 -17.39 -6.75 12.64
C ILE A 26 -18.07 -7.61 11.56
N ILE A 27 -17.88 -8.93 11.59
CA ILE A 27 -18.44 -9.85 10.61
C ILE A 27 -19.64 -10.63 11.17
N ASN A 28 -20.63 -10.85 10.33
CA ASN A 28 -21.72 -11.76 10.65
C ASN A 28 -21.30 -13.19 10.36
N TYR A 29 -21.10 -14.00 11.41
CA TYR A 29 -20.66 -15.40 11.28
C TYR A 29 -21.62 -16.26 10.47
N GLY A 30 -22.95 -16.01 10.56
CA GLY A 30 -23.95 -16.74 9.79
C GLY A 30 -23.77 -16.47 8.28
N ALA A 31 -23.74 -15.21 7.89
CA ALA A 31 -23.56 -14.83 6.50
C ALA A 31 -22.20 -15.32 5.94
N LEU A 32 -21.13 -15.26 6.76
CA LEU A 32 -19.84 -15.81 6.34
C LEU A 32 -19.89 -17.34 6.22
N ALA A 33 -20.60 -18.03 7.12
CA ALA A 33 -20.77 -19.48 7.03
C ALA A 33 -21.52 -19.87 5.76
N ASP A 34 -22.59 -19.15 5.40
CA ASP A 34 -23.33 -19.38 4.14
C ASP A 34 -22.42 -19.20 2.93
N LEU A 35 -21.57 -18.16 2.92
CA LEU A 35 -20.63 -17.88 1.84
C LEU A 35 -19.63 -19.02 1.62
N ILE A 36 -19.07 -19.58 2.71
CA ILE A 36 -18.01 -20.57 2.61
C ILE A 36 -18.48 -22.02 2.57
N LEU A 37 -19.73 -22.29 2.97
CA LEU A 37 -20.31 -23.62 3.02
C LEU A 37 -20.16 -24.43 1.73
N PRO A 38 -20.45 -23.89 0.52
CA PRO A 38 -20.29 -24.62 -0.74
C PRO A 38 -18.84 -25.08 -0.97
N THR A 39 -17.87 -24.23 -0.65
CA THR A 39 -16.44 -24.55 -0.78
C THR A 39 -16.05 -25.69 0.16
N LEU A 40 -16.52 -25.65 1.41
CA LEU A 40 -16.26 -26.70 2.39
C LEU A 40 -16.86 -28.04 1.97
N GLN A 41 -18.09 -28.05 1.48
CA GLN A 41 -18.74 -29.27 1.00
C GLN A 41 -17.99 -29.89 -0.18
N THR A 42 -17.51 -29.06 -1.10
CA THR A 42 -16.72 -29.51 -2.26
C THR A 42 -15.37 -30.10 -1.82
N GLU A 43 -14.63 -29.42 -0.95
CA GLU A 43 -13.32 -29.89 -0.49
C GLU A 43 -13.41 -31.13 0.42
N LEU A 44 -14.43 -31.20 1.26
CA LEU A 44 -14.62 -32.33 2.19
C LEU A 44 -15.36 -33.50 1.56
N LYS A 45 -15.95 -33.32 0.37
CA LYS A 45 -16.77 -34.31 -0.34
C LYS A 45 -17.86 -34.95 0.53
N LYS A 46 -18.48 -34.13 1.39
CA LYS A 46 -19.56 -34.54 2.29
C LYS A 46 -20.46 -33.37 2.64
N GLU A 47 -21.65 -33.66 3.12
CA GLU A 47 -22.54 -32.68 3.69
C GLU A 47 -21.92 -32.02 4.93
N VAL A 48 -21.97 -30.70 5.02
CA VAL A 48 -21.45 -29.91 6.15
C VAL A 48 -22.57 -29.09 6.74
N LYS A 49 -22.76 -29.22 8.04
CA LYS A 49 -23.80 -28.47 8.79
C LYS A 49 -23.35 -27.00 8.95
N HIS A 50 -24.21 -26.06 8.65
CA HIS A 50 -23.99 -24.61 8.80
C HIS A 50 -23.49 -24.26 10.22
N ALA A 51 -24.13 -24.81 11.25
CA ALA A 51 -23.73 -24.60 12.67
C ALA A 51 -22.27 -25.02 12.94
N ALA A 52 -21.77 -26.07 12.29
CA ALA A 52 -20.39 -26.53 12.46
C ALA A 52 -19.39 -25.55 11.84
N VAL A 53 -19.75 -24.93 10.74
CA VAL A 53 -18.94 -23.87 10.10
C VAL A 53 -18.91 -22.62 10.98
N MET A 54 -20.06 -22.18 11.51
CA MET A 54 -20.12 -21.06 12.46
C MET A 54 -19.23 -21.29 13.69
N MET A 55 -19.27 -22.48 14.27
CA MET A 55 -18.41 -22.82 15.42
C MET A 55 -16.92 -22.83 15.06
N ALA A 56 -16.58 -23.31 13.86
CA ALA A 56 -15.20 -23.26 13.37
C ALA A 56 -14.72 -21.82 13.22
N LEU A 57 -15.55 -20.93 12.64
CA LEU A 57 -15.25 -19.49 12.50
C LEU A 57 -15.06 -18.79 13.84
N ARG A 58 -15.92 -19.05 14.84
CA ARG A 58 -15.78 -18.47 16.19
C ARG A 58 -14.47 -18.86 16.84
N ARG A 59 -14.13 -20.16 16.84
CA ARG A 59 -12.87 -20.65 17.39
C ARG A 59 -11.65 -20.09 16.65
N LEU A 60 -11.78 -19.89 15.33
CA LEU A 60 -10.72 -19.28 14.55
C LEU A 60 -10.55 -17.80 14.92
N ALA A 61 -11.66 -17.06 15.10
CA ALA A 61 -11.60 -15.66 15.51
C ALA A 61 -10.87 -15.48 16.84
N GLU A 62 -11.19 -16.31 17.86
CA GLU A 62 -10.51 -16.30 19.17
C GLU A 62 -9.00 -16.56 19.04
N LYS A 63 -8.60 -17.51 18.18
CA LYS A 63 -7.17 -17.78 17.92
C LYS A 63 -6.48 -16.63 17.20
N LEU A 64 -7.14 -16.04 16.20
CA LEU A 64 -6.60 -14.92 15.45
C LEU A 64 -6.45 -13.68 16.36
N GLU A 65 -7.43 -13.41 17.22
CA GLU A 65 -7.36 -12.31 18.18
C GLU A 65 -6.14 -12.44 19.11
N GLN A 66 -5.88 -13.63 19.62
CA GLN A 66 -4.68 -13.91 20.43
C GLN A 66 -3.39 -13.73 19.63
N LYS A 67 -3.36 -14.17 18.36
CA LYS A 67 -2.21 -14.05 17.48
C LYS A 67 -1.94 -12.59 17.11
N PHE A 68 -2.99 -11.85 16.70
CA PHE A 68 -2.88 -10.43 16.33
C PHE A 68 -2.56 -9.51 17.51
N SER A 69 -3.01 -9.84 18.73
CA SER A 69 -2.56 -9.12 19.93
C SER A 69 -1.08 -9.37 20.27
N GLY A 70 -0.49 -10.45 19.75
CA GLY A 70 0.94 -10.78 19.87
C GLY A 70 1.81 -10.23 18.76
N GLU A 71 1.25 -9.80 17.62
CA GLU A 71 2.01 -9.22 16.50
C GLU A 71 2.50 -7.79 16.80
N LYS A 72 3.50 -7.71 17.69
CA LYS A 72 4.28 -6.48 17.93
C LYS A 72 5.18 -6.08 16.74
N THR A 73 5.14 -6.78 15.62
CA THR A 73 6.21 -6.81 14.62
C THR A 73 6.28 -5.56 13.73
N ILE A 74 5.23 -4.74 13.68
CA ILE A 74 5.27 -3.46 12.96
C ILE A 74 5.24 -2.28 13.93
N LYS A 75 4.74 -2.51 15.15
CA LYS A 75 4.72 -1.51 16.21
C LYS A 75 6.14 -1.19 16.64
N GLY A 76 6.54 0.06 16.49
CA GLY A 76 7.88 0.54 16.81
C GLY A 76 8.94 0.38 15.71
N SER A 77 8.60 -0.26 14.59
CA SER A 77 9.51 -0.41 13.44
C SER A 77 9.45 0.75 12.46
N LEU A 78 8.35 1.51 12.42
CA LEU A 78 8.23 2.73 11.64
C LEU A 78 8.82 3.89 12.44
N ILE A 79 10.03 4.32 12.09
CA ILE A 79 10.82 5.18 12.98
C ILE A 79 10.63 6.66 12.70
N ASN A 80 10.42 7.05 11.44
CA ASN A 80 10.29 8.45 11.04
C ASN A 80 9.25 8.62 9.96
N LEU A 81 8.45 9.67 10.09
CA LEU A 81 7.54 10.17 9.07
C LEU A 81 8.04 11.54 8.63
N ALA A 82 8.21 11.74 7.33
CA ALA A 82 8.53 13.03 6.73
C ALA A 82 7.48 13.40 5.70
N VAL A 83 7.04 14.66 5.72
CA VAL A 83 6.10 15.21 4.75
C VAL A 83 6.83 16.21 3.87
N GLN A 84 6.64 16.12 2.57
CA GLN A 84 7.07 17.15 1.62
C GLN A 84 5.90 17.56 0.73
N SER A 85 5.57 18.83 0.74
CA SER A 85 4.52 19.45 -0.07
C SER A 85 5.09 20.14 -1.31
N ASN A 86 4.20 20.75 -2.09
CA ASN A 86 4.57 21.47 -3.31
C ASN A 86 5.27 20.60 -4.34
N LEU A 87 4.78 19.39 -4.52
CA LEU A 87 5.25 18.46 -5.55
C LEU A 87 4.29 18.41 -6.73
N PHE A 88 4.80 17.92 -7.86
CA PHE A 88 4.01 17.48 -9.00
C PHE A 88 4.50 16.12 -9.47
N GLU A 89 3.63 15.41 -10.15
CA GLU A 89 3.92 14.13 -10.80
C GLU A 89 3.69 14.24 -12.30
N MET A 90 4.53 13.62 -13.07
CA MET A 90 4.41 13.52 -14.52
C MET A 90 4.78 12.13 -14.99
N THR A 91 3.91 11.54 -15.82
CA THR A 91 4.16 10.26 -16.49
C THR A 91 4.37 10.49 -17.99
N VAL A 92 5.45 9.95 -18.53
CA VAL A 92 5.79 9.99 -19.94
C VAL A 92 5.96 8.60 -20.53
N LEU A 93 5.83 8.47 -21.85
CA LEU A 93 6.17 7.20 -22.53
C LEU A 93 7.68 6.96 -22.44
N LYS A 94 8.07 5.74 -22.19
CA LYS A 94 9.46 5.29 -22.18
C LYS A 94 9.95 5.06 -23.60
N THR A 95 10.71 5.98 -24.13
CA THR A 95 11.34 5.91 -25.47
C THR A 95 12.83 6.24 -25.35
N PRO A 96 13.66 5.94 -26.36
CA PRO A 96 15.07 6.36 -26.36
C PRO A 96 15.25 7.86 -26.10
N GLU A 97 14.39 8.70 -26.69
CA GLU A 97 14.43 10.15 -26.57
C GLU A 97 14.09 10.60 -25.14
N THR A 98 13.02 10.06 -24.56
CA THR A 98 12.63 10.39 -23.16
C THR A 98 13.66 9.90 -22.16
N LEU A 99 14.29 8.74 -22.40
CA LEU A 99 15.41 8.25 -21.59
C LEU A 99 16.64 9.18 -21.68
N ALA A 100 16.98 9.64 -22.87
CA ALA A 100 18.08 10.59 -23.06
C ALA A 100 17.82 11.92 -22.33
N ALA A 101 16.57 12.39 -22.32
CA ALA A 101 16.15 13.60 -21.64
C ALA A 101 16.32 13.57 -20.12
N LEU A 102 16.31 12.38 -19.49
CA LEU A 102 16.49 12.25 -18.04
C LEU A 102 17.81 12.86 -17.55
N LYS A 103 18.87 12.80 -18.37
CA LYS A 103 20.16 13.42 -18.04
C LYS A 103 20.04 14.93 -17.80
N ASP A 104 19.22 15.61 -18.59
CA ASP A 104 19.03 17.06 -18.44
C ASP A 104 18.06 17.36 -17.29
N ILE A 105 17.10 16.49 -17.04
CA ILE A 105 16.21 16.60 -15.89
C ILE A 105 16.98 16.48 -14.58
N TYR A 106 17.90 15.53 -14.45
CA TYR A 106 18.74 15.41 -13.25
C TYR A 106 19.56 16.67 -12.93
N LYS A 107 19.96 17.45 -13.95
CA LYS A 107 20.68 18.71 -13.77
C LYS A 107 19.79 19.86 -13.26
N LEU A 108 18.46 19.70 -13.32
CA LEU A 108 17.53 20.74 -12.86
C LEU A 108 17.40 20.78 -11.35
N ALA A 109 17.54 19.63 -10.69
CA ALA A 109 17.36 19.50 -9.26
C ALA A 109 18.65 19.89 -8.52
N ASP A 110 18.52 20.77 -7.57
CA ASP A 110 19.59 21.17 -6.64
C ASP A 110 19.33 20.50 -5.29
N PHE A 111 19.88 19.31 -5.13
CA PHE A 111 19.67 18.50 -3.92
C PHE A 111 20.26 19.16 -2.66
N ASP A 112 21.29 19.99 -2.79
CA ASP A 112 21.87 20.72 -1.67
C ASP A 112 20.92 21.81 -1.13
N LYS A 113 20.03 22.31 -1.99
CA LYS A 113 18.94 23.22 -1.61
C LYS A 113 17.64 22.52 -1.22
N GLY A 114 17.64 21.17 -1.16
CA GLY A 114 16.51 20.38 -0.75
C GLY A 114 15.48 20.10 -1.85
N ASP A 115 15.88 20.23 -3.13
CA ASP A 115 15.01 19.78 -4.21
C ASP A 115 14.80 18.28 -4.16
N THR A 116 13.58 17.88 -4.48
CA THR A 116 13.18 16.47 -4.63
C THR A 116 13.05 16.13 -6.11
N LEU A 117 13.63 15.01 -6.47
CA LEU A 117 13.43 14.38 -7.77
C LEU A 117 13.46 12.87 -7.61
N THR A 118 12.30 12.25 -7.78
CA THR A 118 12.16 10.78 -7.83
C THR A 118 11.78 10.38 -9.24
N ILE A 119 12.48 9.39 -9.79
CA ILE A 119 12.22 8.87 -11.13
C ILE A 119 12.03 7.36 -11.06
N THR A 120 10.82 6.91 -11.40
CA THR A 120 10.47 5.49 -11.46
C THR A 120 10.33 5.06 -12.92
N GLN A 121 10.95 3.96 -13.28
CA GLN A 121 10.89 3.43 -14.64
C GLN A 121 10.16 2.09 -14.68
N GLY A 122 9.01 2.09 -15.34
CA GLY A 122 8.29 0.88 -15.70
C GLY A 122 8.77 0.27 -17.03
N SER A 123 8.03 -0.71 -17.52
CA SER A 123 8.32 -1.33 -18.82
C SER A 123 8.07 -0.35 -19.99
N HIS A 124 7.02 0.46 -19.92
CA HIS A 124 6.58 1.34 -21.01
C HIS A 124 6.46 2.81 -20.64
N GLU A 125 6.63 3.14 -19.37
CA GLU A 125 6.42 4.48 -18.81
C GLU A 125 7.55 4.86 -17.87
N ILE A 126 7.71 6.19 -17.71
CA ILE A 126 8.59 6.79 -16.72
C ILE A 126 7.74 7.78 -15.95
N THR A 127 7.70 7.65 -14.63
CA THR A 127 7.06 8.59 -13.72
C THR A 127 8.12 9.45 -13.03
N LEU A 128 7.91 10.75 -13.02
CA LEU A 128 8.75 11.71 -12.33
C LEU A 128 7.93 12.43 -11.26
N ILE A 129 8.49 12.54 -10.07
CA ILE A 129 7.93 13.29 -8.94
C ILE A 129 8.97 14.31 -8.55
N ALA A 130 8.64 15.61 -8.59
CA ALA A 130 9.58 16.67 -8.31
C ALA A 130 8.90 17.90 -7.71
N ASN A 131 9.69 18.85 -7.24
CA ASN A 131 9.17 20.14 -6.76
C ASN A 131 8.41 20.87 -7.86
N LYS A 132 7.27 21.44 -7.51
CA LYS A 132 6.35 22.15 -8.42
C LYS A 132 7.05 23.26 -9.22
N GLN A 133 8.06 23.91 -8.65
CA GLN A 133 8.86 24.93 -9.33
C GLN A 133 9.62 24.40 -10.56
N LEU A 134 9.93 23.10 -10.59
CA LEU A 134 10.64 22.48 -11.70
C LEU A 134 9.69 22.03 -12.83
N ALA A 135 8.37 22.01 -12.58
CA ALA A 135 7.39 21.45 -13.50
C ALA A 135 7.49 22.03 -14.92
N GLY A 136 7.49 23.36 -15.07
CA GLY A 136 7.55 24.00 -16.38
C GLY A 136 8.83 23.69 -17.16
N ARG A 137 9.98 23.60 -16.47
CA ARG A 137 11.27 23.24 -17.09
C ARG A 137 11.29 21.79 -17.55
N ILE A 138 10.77 20.89 -16.75
CA ILE A 138 10.66 19.46 -17.08
C ILE A 138 9.69 19.26 -18.25
N GLU A 139 8.53 19.93 -18.21
CA GLU A 139 7.56 19.91 -19.31
C GLU A 139 8.18 20.33 -20.64
N GLN A 140 8.90 21.45 -20.67
CA GLN A 140 9.59 21.94 -21.87
C GLN A 140 10.63 20.96 -22.43
N ILE A 141 11.34 20.23 -21.56
CA ILE A 141 12.30 19.21 -22.01
C ILE A 141 11.56 18.09 -22.75
N PHE A 142 10.46 17.58 -22.22
CA PHE A 142 9.71 16.50 -22.87
C PHE A 142 8.93 16.98 -24.10
N GLU A 143 8.43 18.20 -24.13
CA GLU A 143 7.79 18.78 -25.31
C GLU A 143 8.75 18.86 -26.49
N LYS A 144 10.02 19.23 -26.27
CA LYS A 144 11.09 19.21 -27.30
C LYS A 144 11.36 17.79 -27.82
N GLN A 145 11.08 16.75 -27.04
CA GLN A 145 11.25 15.34 -27.42
C GLN A 145 9.97 14.74 -28.05
N GLY A 146 9.07 15.56 -28.58
CA GLY A 146 7.88 15.12 -29.29
C GLY A 146 6.66 14.86 -28.41
N ASN A 147 6.58 15.55 -27.27
CA ASN A 147 5.40 15.53 -26.36
C ASN A 147 4.91 14.12 -26.02
N ARG A 148 5.74 13.33 -25.36
CA ARG A 148 5.43 11.96 -24.90
C ARG A 148 4.75 11.93 -23.54
N ILE A 149 4.20 13.08 -23.07
CA ILE A 149 3.54 13.21 -21.76
C ILE A 149 2.19 12.51 -21.82
N LYS A 150 1.97 11.57 -20.90
CA LYS A 150 0.70 10.83 -20.76
C LYS A 150 -0.20 11.43 -19.70
N LYS A 151 0.38 11.84 -18.56
CA LYS A 151 -0.36 12.34 -17.40
C LYS A 151 0.44 13.37 -16.65
N LYS A 152 -0.24 14.35 -16.09
CA LYS A 152 0.30 15.34 -15.15
C LYS A 152 -0.63 15.38 -13.95
N VAL A 153 -0.09 15.24 -12.76
CA VAL A 153 -0.81 15.42 -11.50
C VAL A 153 -0.15 16.56 -10.73
N ARG A 154 -0.94 17.56 -10.40
CA ARG A 154 -0.48 18.74 -9.64
C ARG A 154 -1.03 18.70 -8.23
N ASN A 155 -0.43 19.51 -7.35
CA ASN A 155 -0.82 19.64 -5.95
C ASN A 155 -0.77 18.28 -5.23
N VAL A 156 0.36 17.60 -5.38
CA VAL A 156 0.66 16.39 -4.64
C VAL A 156 1.72 16.64 -3.57
N ALA A 157 1.67 15.82 -2.55
CA ALA A 157 2.65 15.79 -1.48
C ALA A 157 3.14 14.35 -1.29
N SER A 158 4.34 14.20 -0.76
CA SER A 158 4.85 12.90 -0.32
C SER A 158 4.78 12.76 1.19
N LEU A 159 4.41 11.58 1.63
CA LEU A 159 4.57 11.10 3.00
C LEU A 159 5.56 9.94 2.97
N THR A 160 6.77 10.21 3.42
CA THR A 160 7.84 9.21 3.46
C THR A 160 7.86 8.53 4.82
N VAL A 161 7.83 7.21 4.79
CA VAL A 161 7.93 6.34 5.97
C VAL A 161 9.27 5.63 5.93
N LYS A 162 10.09 5.80 6.96
CA LYS A 162 11.29 5.00 7.11
C LYS A 162 10.91 3.61 7.62
N ILE A 163 11.30 2.59 6.87
CA ILE A 163 11.03 1.19 7.15
C ILE A 163 12.31 0.45 7.54
N PRO A 164 12.23 -0.55 8.41
CA PRO A 164 13.41 -1.33 8.79
C PRO A 164 13.87 -2.21 7.63
N PRO A 165 15.18 -2.50 7.52
CA PRO A 165 15.69 -3.40 6.48
C PRO A 165 15.00 -4.77 6.46
N GLU A 166 14.61 -5.27 7.63
CA GLU A 166 13.94 -6.57 7.81
C GLU A 166 12.51 -6.59 7.24
N ALA A 167 11.95 -5.44 6.90
CA ALA A 167 10.61 -5.34 6.32
C ALA A 167 10.44 -6.15 5.02
N ILE A 168 11.53 -6.36 4.29
CA ILE A 168 11.54 -7.15 3.04
C ILE A 168 11.16 -8.61 3.29
N ASP A 169 11.46 -9.16 4.47
CA ASP A 169 11.22 -10.54 4.84
C ASP A 169 9.89 -10.74 5.60
N ILE A 170 9.13 -9.64 5.85
CA ILE A 170 7.87 -9.68 6.60
C ILE A 170 6.68 -9.68 5.64
N PRO A 171 6.01 -10.83 5.43
CA PRO A 171 4.79 -10.88 4.63
C PRO A 171 3.72 -9.95 5.18
N GLY A 172 3.14 -9.11 4.31
CA GLY A 172 2.06 -8.20 4.70
C GLY A 172 2.52 -6.89 5.36
N PHE A 173 3.83 -6.60 5.42
CA PHE A 173 4.32 -5.34 5.97
C PHE A 173 3.70 -4.12 5.28
N TYR A 174 3.84 -4.02 3.97
CA TYR A 174 3.23 -2.94 3.19
C TYR A 174 1.69 -2.93 3.27
N TYR A 175 1.08 -4.12 3.31
CA TYR A 175 -0.37 -4.24 3.47
C TYR A 175 -0.87 -3.49 4.71
N THR A 176 -0.17 -3.60 5.83
CA THR A 176 -0.58 -2.95 7.08
C THR A 176 -0.59 -1.42 6.95
N ILE A 177 0.39 -0.85 6.26
CA ILE A 177 0.48 0.60 6.02
C ILE A 177 -0.63 1.05 5.05
N LEU A 178 -0.71 0.39 3.89
CA LEU A 178 -1.67 0.75 2.85
C LEU A 178 -3.12 0.56 3.31
N ARG A 179 -3.37 -0.49 4.09
CA ARG A 179 -4.66 -0.74 4.71
C ARG A 179 -5.07 0.38 5.66
N ALA A 180 -4.16 0.83 6.54
CA ALA A 180 -4.46 1.91 7.49
C ALA A 180 -4.89 3.18 6.76
N LEU A 181 -4.22 3.53 5.66
CA LEU A 181 -4.59 4.66 4.81
C LEU A 181 -5.95 4.45 4.14
N ALA A 182 -6.17 3.27 3.54
CA ALA A 182 -7.43 2.96 2.84
C ALA A 182 -8.65 3.00 3.78
N TRP A 183 -8.54 2.48 4.99
CA TRP A 183 -9.60 2.53 6.00
C TRP A 183 -9.94 3.95 6.46
N ASN A 184 -9.01 4.89 6.30
CA ASN A 184 -9.22 6.29 6.61
C ASN A 184 -9.49 7.14 5.36
N ASN A 185 -9.88 6.50 4.26
CA ASN A 185 -10.22 7.14 2.99
C ASN A 185 -9.11 8.08 2.47
N VAL A 186 -7.85 7.67 2.63
CA VAL A 186 -6.69 8.35 2.04
C VAL A 186 -6.36 7.68 0.72
N ASN A 187 -6.47 8.43 -0.38
CA ASN A 187 -6.15 7.93 -1.70
C ASN A 187 -4.67 8.16 -2.03
N LEU A 188 -4.04 7.18 -2.68
CA LEU A 188 -2.66 7.28 -3.13
C LEU A 188 -2.62 7.49 -4.64
N VAL A 189 -1.78 8.41 -5.08
CA VAL A 189 -1.48 8.69 -6.49
C VAL A 189 -0.39 7.75 -6.98
N GLU A 190 0.67 7.58 -6.18
CA GLU A 190 1.83 6.73 -6.49
C GLU A 190 2.39 6.14 -5.20
N VAL A 191 3.04 4.99 -5.30
CA VAL A 191 3.79 4.35 -4.21
C VAL A 191 5.17 3.99 -4.72
N VAL A 192 6.19 4.58 -4.11
CA VAL A 192 7.59 4.30 -4.42
C VAL A 192 8.27 3.70 -3.21
N SER A 193 9.03 2.65 -3.39
CA SER A 193 9.77 2.00 -2.32
C SER A 193 11.25 1.90 -2.68
N THR A 194 12.09 2.27 -1.74
CA THR A 194 13.51 1.93 -1.72
C THR A 194 13.76 0.89 -0.61
N PHE A 195 15.00 0.54 -0.36
CA PHE A 195 15.32 -0.50 0.63
C PHE A 195 14.82 -0.15 2.05
N THR A 196 14.89 1.13 2.43
CA THR A 196 14.55 1.58 3.80
C THR A 196 13.52 2.71 3.83
N GLU A 197 12.89 3.03 2.70
CA GLU A 197 11.90 4.09 2.61
C GLU A 197 10.70 3.65 1.79
N LEU A 198 9.52 3.98 2.27
CA LEU A 198 8.27 3.90 1.55
C LEU A 198 7.74 5.32 1.35
N ILE A 199 7.69 5.76 0.11
CA ILE A 199 7.27 7.11 -0.29
C ILE A 199 5.85 7.00 -0.85
N LEU A 200 4.91 7.62 -0.18
CA LEU A 200 3.49 7.60 -0.49
C LEU A 200 3.10 8.95 -1.07
N ILE A 201 2.76 8.98 -2.34
CA ILE A 201 2.32 10.21 -3.02
C ILE A 201 0.81 10.28 -2.96
N MET A 202 0.29 11.42 -2.52
CA MET A 202 -1.12 11.68 -2.39
C MET A 202 -1.43 13.16 -2.72
N TYR A 203 -2.69 13.51 -2.87
CA TYR A 203 -3.05 14.92 -2.99
C TYR A 203 -2.73 15.68 -1.70
N GLU A 204 -2.38 16.95 -1.82
CA GLU A 204 -1.99 17.79 -0.66
C GLU A 204 -3.07 17.83 0.41
N ASP A 205 -4.35 17.80 0.02
CA ASP A 205 -5.50 17.80 0.94
C ASP A 205 -5.57 16.54 1.82
N ASP A 206 -4.98 15.43 1.37
CA ASP A 206 -4.98 14.16 2.09
C ASP A 206 -3.75 13.96 2.99
N VAL A 207 -2.67 14.72 2.78
CA VAL A 207 -1.38 14.41 3.40
C VAL A 207 -1.42 14.46 4.93
N MET A 208 -2.10 15.43 5.52
CA MET A 208 -2.19 15.56 6.98
C MET A 208 -3.04 14.44 7.60
N ARG A 209 -4.09 13.99 6.90
CA ARG A 209 -4.88 12.82 7.31
C ARG A 209 -4.02 11.55 7.24
N GLY A 210 -3.30 11.36 6.15
CA GLY A 210 -2.35 10.26 5.99
C GLY A 210 -1.28 10.24 7.06
N TYR A 211 -0.69 11.40 7.37
CA TYR A 211 0.30 11.55 8.45
C TYR A 211 -0.26 11.13 9.81
N THR A 212 -1.43 11.63 10.17
CA THR A 212 -2.09 11.30 11.45
C THR A 212 -2.34 9.81 11.57
N VAL A 213 -2.87 9.18 10.51
CA VAL A 213 -3.14 7.73 10.46
C VAL A 213 -1.88 6.92 10.67
N LEU A 214 -0.79 7.25 9.98
CA LEU A 214 0.47 6.51 10.12
C LEU A 214 1.17 6.80 11.44
N GLN A 215 1.04 8.01 11.99
CA GLN A 215 1.57 8.34 13.31
C GLN A 215 0.89 7.49 14.40
N GLU A 216 -0.42 7.27 14.31
CA GLU A 216 -1.13 6.39 15.21
C GLU A 216 -0.70 4.93 15.08
N LEU A 217 -0.41 4.49 13.84
CA LEU A 217 0.11 3.14 13.58
C LEU A 217 1.49 2.91 14.22
N VAL A 218 2.33 3.94 14.22
CA VAL A 218 3.68 3.92 14.82
C VAL A 218 3.62 3.90 16.35
N ARG A 219 2.67 4.63 16.95
CA ARG A 219 2.56 4.79 18.41
C ARG A 219 1.90 3.59 19.12
N LYS A 220 1.08 2.83 18.42
CA LYS A 220 0.40 1.63 18.95
C LYS A 220 1.25 0.39 18.88
#